data_57bd53fe6e2ef1f93cd22d26f4dd9073
#
_entry.id   57bd53fe6e2ef1f93cd22d26f4dd9073
#
_cell.length_a   1.000
_cell.length_b   1.000
_cell.length_c   1.000
_cell.angle_alpha   90.00
_cell.angle_beta   90.00
_cell.angle_gamma   90.00
#
_symmetry.space_group_name_H-M   'P 1'
#
loop_
_entity.id
_entity.type
_entity.pdbx_description
1 polymer ?
#
loop_
_entity_poly.entity_id
_entity_poly.type
_entity_poly.pdbx_seq_one_letter_code
_entity_poly.pdbx_strand_id
1 'polypeptide(L)'
;HSQGVLGVEIARAWIAGDEARAASVFALARLIGAAAARITRRARAPHAGDATYMVSVRGVSDALLGRIIESLPSTSHPLSIALRNDNDTHVVSGAPNDLASLVAAIERAAAKDKAAHDAHERGGRPLTPVCEYLPVYVPFHSPMLADALALVDDWAAQCGIDAELAHSLGAAVLTTPVDWPAQIRAAAESGATWIVDMGP
;
A
#
# COMPACT_ATOMS: atom_id res chain seq x y z
N HIS A 1 3.14 8.18 -6.59
CA HIS A 1 2.30 7.70 -5.48
C HIS A 1 3.13 7.31 -4.25
N SER A 2 2.48 6.94 -3.13
CA SER A 2 3.14 6.51 -1.90
C SER A 2 4.13 7.56 -1.40
N GLN A 3 5.33 7.18 -0.98
CA GLN A 3 6.37 8.11 -0.53
C GLN A 3 6.76 9.15 -1.59
N GLY A 4 6.56 8.86 -2.87
CA GLY A 4 6.81 9.80 -3.95
C GLY A 4 5.99 11.09 -3.87
N VAL A 5 4.82 11.10 -3.20
CA VAL A 5 4.05 12.34 -3.00
C VAL A 5 4.81 13.38 -2.18
N LEU A 6 5.64 12.92 -1.23
CA LEU A 6 6.49 13.80 -0.42
C LEU A 6 7.58 14.44 -1.30
N GLY A 7 8.20 13.66 -2.19
CA GLY A 7 9.20 14.17 -3.14
C GLY A 7 8.59 15.22 -4.09
N VAL A 8 7.38 14.98 -4.58
CA VAL A 8 6.65 15.94 -5.43
C VAL A 8 6.38 17.25 -4.67
N GLU A 9 5.92 17.18 -3.42
CA GLU A 9 5.66 18.38 -2.63
C GLU A 9 6.95 19.15 -2.28
N ILE A 10 8.05 18.47 -1.99
CA ILE A 10 9.36 19.10 -1.82
C ILE A 10 9.78 19.81 -3.11
N ALA A 11 9.67 19.15 -4.26
CA ALA A 11 10.04 19.73 -5.55
C ALA A 11 9.17 20.96 -5.88
N ARG A 12 7.85 20.89 -5.64
CA ARG A 12 6.93 22.02 -5.84
C ARG A 12 7.30 23.22 -4.98
N ALA A 13 7.54 22.99 -3.68
CA ALA A 13 7.95 24.04 -2.76
C ALA A 13 9.28 24.66 -3.18
N TRP A 14 10.24 23.84 -3.58
CA TRP A 14 11.54 24.30 -4.06
C TRP A 14 11.43 25.17 -5.31
N ILE A 15 10.66 24.74 -6.31
CA ILE A 15 10.42 25.50 -7.55
C ILE A 15 9.72 26.84 -7.24
N ALA A 16 8.82 26.85 -6.25
CA ALA A 16 8.15 28.07 -5.80
C ALA A 16 9.03 29.00 -4.94
N GLY A 17 10.24 28.59 -4.58
CA GLY A 17 11.11 29.35 -3.67
C GLY A 17 10.66 29.30 -2.20
N ASP A 18 9.77 28.38 -1.84
CA ASP A 18 9.27 28.17 -0.47
C ASP A 18 10.11 27.13 0.27
N GLU A 19 11.30 27.57 0.70
CA GLU A 19 12.23 26.71 1.44
C GLU A 19 11.65 26.21 2.77
N ALA A 20 10.81 27.03 3.43
CA ALA A 20 10.19 26.68 4.70
C ALA A 20 9.22 25.50 4.52
N ARG A 21 8.40 25.52 3.47
CA ARG A 21 7.51 24.41 3.12
C ARG A 21 8.31 23.17 2.74
N ALA A 22 9.35 23.29 1.94
CA ALA A 22 10.21 22.16 1.58
C ALA A 22 10.82 21.49 2.81
N ALA A 23 11.34 22.28 3.76
CA ALA A 23 11.88 21.80 5.03
C ALA A 23 10.80 21.10 5.89
N SER A 24 9.59 21.67 5.94
CA SER A 24 8.45 21.09 6.67
C SER A 24 8.06 19.72 6.09
N VAL A 25 7.99 19.58 4.77
CA VAL A 25 7.67 18.29 4.13
C VAL A 25 8.79 17.25 4.36
N PHE A 26 10.05 17.69 4.35
CA PHE A 26 11.17 16.79 4.68
C PHE A 26 11.13 16.32 6.13
N ALA A 27 10.82 17.21 7.07
CA ALA A 27 10.61 16.85 8.48
C ALA A 27 9.43 15.87 8.62
N LEU A 28 8.31 16.15 7.94
CA LEU A 28 7.12 15.31 7.94
C LEU A 28 7.42 13.89 7.43
N ALA A 29 8.24 13.73 6.39
CA ALA A 29 8.65 12.41 5.91
C ALA A 29 9.31 11.56 7.02
N ARG A 30 10.11 12.19 7.87
CA ARG A 30 10.74 11.54 9.02
C ARG A 30 9.73 11.19 10.13
N LEU A 31 8.78 12.10 10.40
CA LEU A 31 7.72 11.85 11.38
C LEU A 31 6.84 10.68 10.95
N ILE A 32 6.44 10.61 9.67
CA ILE A 32 5.67 9.51 9.08
C ILE A 32 6.40 8.17 9.28
N GLY A 33 7.69 8.11 8.92
CA GLY A 33 8.48 6.89 9.10
C GLY A 33 8.61 6.47 10.56
N ALA A 34 8.84 7.43 11.47
CA ALA A 34 8.95 7.17 12.90
C ALA A 34 7.63 6.70 13.52
N ALA A 35 6.51 7.31 13.16
CA ALA A 35 5.16 6.93 13.63
C ALA A 35 4.80 5.52 13.14
N ALA A 36 4.98 5.25 11.85
CA ALA A 36 4.74 3.93 11.28
C ALA A 36 5.56 2.84 11.99
N ALA A 37 6.86 3.06 12.16
CA ALA A 37 7.73 2.13 12.87
C ALA A 37 7.35 1.94 14.34
N ARG A 38 6.86 2.99 15.02
CA ARG A 38 6.43 2.92 16.42
C ARG A 38 5.18 2.04 16.58
N ILE A 39 4.18 2.25 15.72
CA ILE A 39 2.92 1.49 15.76
C ILE A 39 3.17 0.04 15.38
N THR A 40 3.89 -0.23 14.29
CA THR A 40 4.18 -1.59 13.85
C THR A 40 4.97 -2.37 14.88
N ARG A 41 5.96 -1.75 15.56
CA ARG A 41 6.70 -2.40 16.65
C ARG A 41 5.82 -2.77 17.84
N ARG A 42 4.79 -1.96 18.17
CA ARG A 42 3.83 -2.27 19.23
C ARG A 42 2.91 -3.44 18.87
N ALA A 43 2.54 -3.56 17.59
CA ALA A 43 1.69 -4.64 17.10
C ALA A 43 2.47 -5.96 16.88
N ARG A 44 3.82 -5.90 16.83
CA ARG A 44 4.67 -7.06 16.57
C ARG A 44 4.77 -7.96 17.81
N ALA A 45 4.45 -9.24 17.64
CA ALA A 45 4.70 -10.23 18.71
C ALA A 45 6.22 -10.33 19.01
N PRO A 46 6.62 -10.53 20.29
CA PRO A 46 8.03 -10.51 20.70
C PRO A 46 8.97 -11.48 19.96
N HIS A 47 8.42 -12.49 19.31
CA HIS A 47 9.16 -13.55 18.60
C HIS A 47 8.81 -13.66 17.10
N ALA A 48 8.04 -12.71 16.55
CA ALA A 48 7.85 -12.65 15.09
C ALA A 48 9.18 -12.24 14.44
N GLY A 49 9.89 -13.19 13.82
CA GLY A 49 11.12 -12.96 13.08
C GLY A 49 10.98 -11.84 12.03
N ASP A 50 11.65 -11.91 10.91
CA ASP A 50 11.57 -10.92 9.81
C ASP A 50 10.24 -11.00 9.03
N ALA A 51 9.12 -11.15 9.75
CA ALA A 51 7.80 -11.23 9.16
C ALA A 51 7.43 -9.92 8.45
N THR A 52 7.11 -9.99 7.19
CA THR A 52 6.68 -8.84 6.39
C THR A 52 5.19 -8.60 6.53
N TYR A 53 4.78 -7.35 6.33
CA TYR A 53 3.38 -6.91 6.41
C TYR A 53 2.77 -6.63 5.04
N MET A 54 3.47 -6.96 3.96
CA MET A 54 3.02 -6.74 2.59
C MET A 54 3.40 -7.91 1.69
N VAL A 55 2.49 -8.27 0.78
CA VAL A 55 2.70 -9.27 -0.25
C VAL A 55 2.31 -8.72 -1.61
N SER A 56 3.17 -8.87 -2.61
CA SER A 56 2.85 -8.64 -4.01
C SER A 56 2.12 -9.84 -4.58
N VAL A 57 1.01 -9.62 -5.26
CA VAL A 57 0.18 -10.64 -5.92
C VAL A 57 0.05 -10.27 -7.38
N ARG A 58 0.53 -11.14 -8.28
CA ARG A 58 0.44 -10.96 -9.74
C ARG A 58 -0.33 -12.09 -10.37
N GLY A 59 -1.00 -11.80 -11.50
CA GLY A 59 -1.78 -12.78 -12.25
C GLY A 59 -3.13 -13.12 -11.61
N VAL A 60 -3.63 -12.26 -10.72
CA VAL A 60 -4.95 -12.39 -10.05
C VAL A 60 -5.71 -11.10 -10.27
N SER A 61 -6.88 -11.15 -10.92
CA SER A 61 -7.69 -9.96 -11.13
C SER A 61 -8.20 -9.36 -9.81
N ASP A 62 -8.42 -8.04 -9.79
CA ASP A 62 -8.94 -7.31 -8.62
C ASP A 62 -10.22 -7.96 -8.05
N ALA A 63 -11.16 -8.32 -8.93
CA ALA A 63 -12.42 -8.96 -8.53
C ALA A 63 -12.21 -10.36 -7.89
N LEU A 64 -11.25 -11.14 -8.37
CA LEU A 64 -10.94 -12.44 -7.78
C LEU A 64 -10.22 -12.28 -6.45
N LEU A 65 -9.24 -11.37 -6.38
CA LEU A 65 -8.51 -11.08 -5.15
C LEU A 65 -9.44 -10.57 -4.04
N GLY A 66 -10.38 -9.66 -4.37
CA GLY A 66 -11.39 -9.18 -3.44
C GLY A 66 -12.25 -10.31 -2.87
N ARG A 67 -12.78 -11.20 -3.73
CA ARG A 67 -13.57 -12.37 -3.27
C ARG A 67 -12.75 -13.33 -2.40
N ILE A 68 -11.47 -13.53 -2.71
CA ILE A 68 -10.61 -14.38 -1.88
C ILE A 68 -10.43 -13.73 -0.50
N ILE A 69 -10.13 -12.43 -0.43
CA ILE A 69 -9.99 -11.70 0.84
C ILE A 69 -11.29 -11.78 1.65
N GLU A 70 -12.45 -11.54 1.03
CA GLU A 70 -13.76 -11.62 1.68
C GLU A 70 -14.11 -13.02 2.21
N SER A 71 -13.56 -14.07 1.58
CA SER A 71 -13.78 -15.45 2.00
C SER A 71 -12.94 -15.88 3.21
N LEU A 72 -11.93 -15.11 3.56
CA LEU A 72 -11.07 -15.40 4.71
C LEU A 72 -11.76 -15.02 6.03
N PRO A 73 -11.40 -15.69 7.14
CA PRO A 73 -11.92 -15.32 8.45
C PRO A 73 -11.65 -13.84 8.77
N SER A 74 -12.66 -13.16 9.29
CA SER A 74 -12.51 -11.77 9.73
C SER A 74 -11.56 -11.71 10.92
N THR A 75 -10.57 -10.84 10.85
CA THR A 75 -9.62 -10.55 11.93
C THR A 75 -9.79 -9.13 12.44
N SER A 76 -9.15 -8.80 13.56
CA SER A 76 -9.16 -7.42 14.10
C SER A 76 -8.50 -6.41 13.16
N HIS A 77 -7.67 -6.88 12.26
CA HIS A 77 -6.96 -6.07 11.26
C HIS A 77 -7.15 -6.71 9.87
N PRO A 78 -8.25 -6.39 9.18
CA PRO A 78 -8.55 -6.99 7.90
C PRO A 78 -7.46 -6.70 6.87
N LEU A 79 -7.24 -7.67 5.97
CA LEU A 79 -6.38 -7.48 4.81
C LEU A 79 -6.87 -6.31 3.96
N SER A 80 -5.95 -5.50 3.46
CA SER A 80 -6.23 -4.35 2.61
C SER A 80 -5.46 -4.45 1.30
N ILE A 81 -6.12 -4.25 0.17
CA ILE A 81 -5.42 -4.03 -1.10
C ILE A 81 -4.80 -2.63 -1.02
N ALA A 82 -3.52 -2.61 -0.67
CA ALA A 82 -2.75 -1.38 -0.47
C ALA A 82 -2.45 -0.66 -1.78
N LEU A 83 -2.08 -1.43 -2.82
CA LEU A 83 -1.74 -0.88 -4.12
C LEU A 83 -2.41 -1.72 -5.21
N ARG A 84 -3.05 -1.04 -6.16
CA ARG A 84 -3.44 -1.55 -7.46
C ARG A 84 -2.47 -0.98 -8.47
N ASN A 85 -1.50 -1.80 -8.92
CA ASN A 85 -0.49 -1.36 -9.89
C ASN A 85 -0.97 -1.55 -11.32
N ASP A 86 -1.80 -2.58 -11.54
CA ASP A 86 -2.41 -2.92 -12.82
C ASP A 86 -3.69 -3.74 -12.57
N ASN A 87 -4.35 -4.22 -13.61
CA ASN A 87 -5.59 -5.02 -13.56
C ASN A 87 -5.43 -6.36 -12.81
N ASP A 88 -4.21 -6.90 -12.76
CA ASP A 88 -3.87 -8.19 -12.17
C ASP A 88 -2.61 -8.16 -11.30
N THR A 89 -2.14 -6.95 -10.97
CA THR A 89 -0.93 -6.75 -10.16
C THR A 89 -1.24 -5.85 -8.96
N HIS A 90 -1.19 -6.45 -7.78
CA HIS A 90 -1.61 -5.83 -6.54
C HIS A 90 -0.55 -5.98 -5.45
N VAL A 91 -0.64 -5.13 -4.44
CA VAL A 91 0.04 -5.35 -3.16
C VAL A 91 -1.02 -5.37 -2.06
N VAL A 92 -0.98 -6.39 -1.23
CA VAL A 92 -1.87 -6.54 -0.08
C VAL A 92 -1.08 -6.31 1.20
N SER A 93 -1.63 -5.46 2.07
CA SER A 93 -1.13 -5.23 3.43
C SER A 93 -1.98 -5.98 4.45
N GLY A 94 -1.34 -6.48 5.51
CA GLY A 94 -2.03 -7.16 6.60
C GLY A 94 -1.08 -7.76 7.63
N ALA A 95 -1.63 -8.41 8.65
CA ALA A 95 -0.83 -9.15 9.59
C ALA A 95 -0.17 -10.37 8.90
N PRO A 96 1.05 -10.76 9.31
CA PRO A 96 1.80 -11.84 8.63
C PRO A 96 1.04 -13.16 8.50
N ASN A 97 0.30 -13.57 9.51
CA ASN A 97 -0.50 -14.79 9.49
C ASN A 97 -1.68 -14.70 8.52
N ASP A 98 -2.30 -13.52 8.42
CA ASP A 98 -3.41 -13.28 7.50
C ASP A 98 -2.91 -13.25 6.05
N LEU A 99 -1.73 -12.68 5.80
CA LEU A 99 -1.07 -12.73 4.50
C LEU A 99 -0.70 -14.16 4.10
N ALA A 100 -0.22 -14.99 5.03
CA ALA A 100 0.05 -16.40 4.77
C ALA A 100 -1.25 -17.16 4.41
N SER A 101 -2.34 -16.86 5.11
CA SER A 101 -3.68 -17.43 4.81
C SER A 101 -4.17 -17.01 3.42
N LEU A 102 -3.93 -15.75 3.03
CA LEU A 102 -4.25 -15.22 1.71
C LEU A 102 -3.47 -15.95 0.62
N VAL A 103 -2.15 -16.07 0.76
CA VAL A 103 -1.29 -16.77 -0.21
C VAL A 103 -1.77 -18.21 -0.40
N ALA A 104 -2.01 -18.93 0.70
CA ALA A 104 -2.54 -20.30 0.63
C ALA A 104 -3.93 -20.38 -0.03
N ALA A 105 -4.79 -19.36 0.14
CA ALA A 105 -6.10 -19.32 -0.52
C ALA A 105 -5.96 -19.05 -2.03
N ILE A 106 -5.05 -18.20 -2.45
CA ILE A 106 -4.73 -17.92 -3.86
C ILE A 106 -4.20 -19.20 -4.54
N GLU A 107 -3.27 -19.91 -3.89
CA GLU A 107 -2.72 -21.16 -4.41
C GLU A 107 -3.79 -22.25 -4.57
N ARG A 108 -4.71 -22.38 -3.60
CA ARG A 108 -5.85 -23.30 -3.72
C ARG A 108 -6.78 -22.92 -4.87
N ALA A 109 -7.04 -21.62 -5.07
CA ALA A 109 -7.86 -21.14 -6.18
C ALA A 109 -7.20 -21.46 -7.53
N ALA A 110 -5.89 -21.27 -7.65
CA ALA A 110 -5.12 -21.60 -8.85
C ALA A 110 -5.12 -23.11 -9.14
N ALA A 111 -4.93 -23.93 -8.12
CA ALA A 111 -4.97 -25.40 -8.26
C ALA A 111 -6.36 -25.89 -8.74
N LYS A 112 -7.44 -25.32 -8.18
CA LYS A 112 -8.81 -25.63 -8.62
C LYS A 112 -9.06 -25.18 -10.06
N ASP A 113 -8.62 -23.99 -10.42
CA ASP A 113 -8.76 -23.46 -11.78
C ASP A 113 -8.00 -24.30 -12.80
N LYS A 114 -6.77 -24.70 -12.46
CA LYS A 114 -5.96 -25.58 -13.29
C LYS A 114 -6.63 -26.95 -13.49
N ALA A 115 -7.18 -27.54 -12.43
CA ALA A 115 -7.88 -28.82 -12.52
C ALA A 115 -9.10 -28.75 -13.46
N ALA A 116 -9.90 -27.67 -13.37
CA ALA A 116 -11.04 -27.44 -14.25
C ALA A 116 -10.61 -27.20 -15.71
N HIS A 117 -9.49 -26.52 -15.93
CA HIS A 117 -8.92 -26.36 -17.26
C HIS A 117 -8.44 -27.70 -17.86
N ASP A 118 -7.70 -28.50 -17.09
CA ASP A 118 -7.19 -29.80 -17.52
C ASP A 118 -8.34 -30.80 -17.80
N ALA A 119 -9.47 -30.66 -17.09
CA ALA A 119 -10.69 -31.45 -17.35
C ALA A 119 -11.52 -30.91 -18.54
N HIS A 120 -11.08 -29.88 -19.24
CA HIS A 120 -11.82 -29.19 -20.32
C HIS A 120 -13.19 -28.61 -19.89
N GLU A 121 -13.37 -28.40 -18.59
CA GLU A 121 -14.57 -27.76 -18.03
C GLU A 121 -14.54 -26.23 -18.18
N ARG A 122 -13.38 -25.70 -18.48
CA ARG A 122 -13.13 -24.28 -18.66
C ARG A 122 -12.18 -24.00 -19.82
N GLY A 123 -12.51 -23.00 -20.64
CA GLY A 123 -11.63 -22.44 -21.67
C GLY A 123 -10.70 -21.36 -21.14
N GLY A 124 -9.75 -20.93 -21.98
CA GLY A 124 -8.79 -19.88 -21.69
C GLY A 124 -7.50 -20.38 -21.04
N ARG A 125 -6.69 -19.46 -20.52
CA ARG A 125 -5.45 -19.79 -19.79
C ARG A 125 -5.78 -20.13 -18.33
N PRO A 126 -5.12 -21.12 -17.72
CA PRO A 126 -5.24 -21.38 -16.29
C PRO A 126 -4.64 -20.21 -15.49
N LEU A 127 -5.16 -20.00 -14.29
CA LEU A 127 -4.67 -19.02 -13.34
C LEU A 127 -3.25 -19.40 -12.88
N THR A 128 -2.29 -18.49 -13.08
CA THR A 128 -0.89 -18.69 -12.70
C THR A 128 -0.41 -17.54 -11.81
N PRO A 129 -0.86 -17.50 -10.54
CA PRO A 129 -0.51 -16.42 -9.62
C PRO A 129 0.96 -16.49 -9.22
N VAL A 130 1.53 -15.31 -8.98
CA VAL A 130 2.84 -15.18 -8.33
C VAL A 130 2.65 -14.33 -7.08
N CYS A 131 2.94 -14.91 -5.92
CA CYS A 131 2.90 -14.21 -4.63
C CYS A 131 4.33 -14.05 -4.11
N GLU A 132 4.71 -12.81 -3.79
CA GLU A 132 6.05 -12.48 -3.31
C GLU A 132 5.95 -11.60 -2.06
N TYR A 133 6.51 -12.07 -0.94
CA TYR A 133 6.59 -11.27 0.28
C TYR A 133 7.59 -10.13 0.09
N LEU A 134 7.13 -8.90 0.29
CA LEU A 134 7.98 -7.73 0.16
C LEU A 134 8.81 -7.54 1.44
N PRO A 135 10.08 -7.11 1.36
CA PRO A 135 10.91 -6.85 2.53
C PRO A 135 10.50 -5.53 3.22
N VAL A 136 9.20 -5.40 3.55
CA VAL A 136 8.59 -4.23 4.13
C VAL A 136 7.94 -4.62 5.46
N TYR A 137 8.43 -4.02 6.54
CA TYR A 137 8.01 -4.34 7.92
C TYR A 137 6.89 -3.43 8.44
N VAL A 138 6.28 -2.66 7.57
CA VAL A 138 5.20 -1.72 7.89
C VAL A 138 4.04 -1.96 6.93
N PRO A 139 2.79 -2.10 7.40
CA PRO A 139 1.61 -2.30 6.56
C PRO A 139 1.14 -0.96 5.94
N PHE A 140 1.95 -0.37 5.04
CA PHE A 140 1.59 0.88 4.39
C PHE A 140 0.27 0.78 3.62
N HIS A 141 -0.40 1.92 3.45
CA HIS A 141 -1.68 2.06 2.74
C HIS A 141 -2.79 1.18 3.34
N SER A 142 -2.79 1.04 4.65
CA SER A 142 -3.69 0.17 5.39
C SER A 142 -4.31 0.87 6.60
N PRO A 143 -5.57 0.56 6.97
CA PRO A 143 -6.19 1.03 8.20
C PRO A 143 -5.41 0.66 9.47
N MET A 144 -4.53 -0.35 9.42
CA MET A 144 -3.64 -0.72 10.54
C MET A 144 -2.73 0.43 11.00
N LEU A 145 -2.52 1.44 10.17
CA LEU A 145 -1.70 2.62 10.48
C LEU A 145 -2.51 3.85 10.86
N ALA A 146 -3.81 3.72 11.17
CA ALA A 146 -4.63 4.85 11.61
C ALA A 146 -4.04 5.55 12.85
N ASP A 147 -3.58 4.78 13.83
CA ASP A 147 -2.91 5.34 15.03
C ASP A 147 -1.58 6.01 14.69
N ALA A 148 -0.89 5.56 13.64
CA ALA A 148 0.33 6.21 13.17
C ALA A 148 0.02 7.58 12.55
N LEU A 149 -1.09 7.69 11.80
CA LEU A 149 -1.56 8.97 11.25
C LEU A 149 -1.87 9.97 12.38
N ALA A 150 -2.59 9.55 13.42
CA ALA A 150 -2.87 10.39 14.58
C ALA A 150 -1.58 10.87 15.27
N LEU A 151 -0.56 10.01 15.39
CA LEU A 151 0.75 10.41 15.92
C LEU A 151 1.46 11.42 15.01
N VAL A 152 1.34 11.29 13.70
CA VAL A 152 1.91 12.26 12.74
C VAL A 152 1.26 13.63 12.95
N ASP A 153 -0.07 13.68 13.06
CA ASP A 153 -0.82 14.92 13.29
C ASP A 153 -0.36 15.61 14.58
N ASP A 154 -0.27 14.85 15.68
CA ASP A 154 0.20 15.37 16.98
C ASP A 154 1.65 15.89 16.93
N TRP A 155 2.55 15.15 16.31
CA TRP A 155 3.96 15.53 16.25
C TRP A 155 4.20 16.69 15.28
N ALA A 156 3.45 16.74 14.17
CA ALA A 156 3.49 17.83 13.22
C ALA A 156 3.05 19.15 13.88
N ALA A 157 1.98 19.13 14.67
CA ALA A 157 1.51 20.27 15.45
C ALA A 157 2.58 20.77 16.43
N GLN A 158 3.27 19.86 17.14
CA GLN A 158 4.37 20.21 18.05
C GLN A 158 5.58 20.84 17.32
N CYS A 159 5.78 20.46 16.06
CA CYS A 159 6.84 21.00 15.20
C CYS A 159 6.42 22.27 14.44
N GLY A 160 5.19 22.76 14.61
CA GLY A 160 4.66 23.94 13.90
C GLY A 160 4.44 23.69 12.40
N ILE A 161 4.27 22.43 11.99
CA ILE A 161 3.94 22.07 10.60
C ILE A 161 2.43 22.24 10.40
N ASP A 162 2.05 22.76 9.23
CA ASP A 162 0.65 22.95 8.86
C ASP A 162 -0.16 21.65 8.98
N ALA A 163 -1.30 21.72 9.67
CA ALA A 163 -2.09 20.53 10.03
C ALA A 163 -2.72 19.85 8.80
N GLU A 164 -3.20 20.63 7.81
CA GLU A 164 -3.81 20.08 6.60
C GLU A 164 -2.76 19.39 5.74
N LEU A 165 -1.59 20.01 5.60
CA LEU A 165 -0.45 19.41 4.90
C LEU A 165 -0.01 18.10 5.57
N ALA A 166 0.13 18.11 6.90
CA ALA A 166 0.58 16.96 7.67
C ALA A 166 -0.39 15.79 7.53
N HIS A 167 -1.69 16.04 7.74
CA HIS A 167 -2.73 15.02 7.64
C HIS A 167 -2.85 14.47 6.22
N SER A 168 -2.90 15.34 5.21
CA SER A 168 -3.04 14.93 3.80
C SER A 168 -1.88 14.05 3.33
N LEU A 169 -0.65 14.47 3.57
CA LEU A 169 0.54 13.70 3.17
C LEU A 169 0.72 12.44 4.05
N GLY A 170 0.43 12.54 5.34
CA GLY A 170 0.42 11.41 6.25
C GLY A 170 -0.57 10.34 5.81
N ALA A 171 -1.81 10.71 5.54
CA ALA A 171 -2.84 9.79 5.06
C ALA A 171 -2.46 9.15 3.72
N ALA A 172 -1.94 9.93 2.77
CA ALA A 172 -1.54 9.45 1.46
C ALA A 172 -0.46 8.35 1.52
N VAL A 173 0.41 8.38 2.54
CA VAL A 173 1.48 7.38 2.72
C VAL A 173 1.05 6.23 3.63
N LEU A 174 0.30 6.53 4.70
CA LEU A 174 0.03 5.54 5.75
C LEU A 174 -1.24 4.72 5.51
N THR A 175 -2.34 5.38 5.16
CA THR A 175 -3.66 4.76 5.25
C THR A 175 -4.43 4.71 3.93
N THR A 176 -4.16 5.62 3.00
CA THR A 176 -4.91 5.70 1.73
C THR A 176 -4.42 4.67 0.73
N PRO A 177 -5.26 3.73 0.28
CA PRO A 177 -4.91 2.82 -0.81
C PRO A 177 -4.55 3.57 -2.09
N VAL A 178 -3.64 3.01 -2.87
CA VAL A 178 -3.21 3.56 -4.16
C VAL A 178 -3.86 2.79 -5.31
N ASP A 179 -4.55 3.49 -6.20
CA ASP A 179 -5.02 2.97 -7.48
C ASP A 179 -4.23 3.66 -8.60
N TRP A 180 -3.14 3.04 -9.01
CA TRP A 180 -2.24 3.63 -10.00
C TRP A 180 -2.90 3.79 -11.37
N PRO A 181 -3.64 2.80 -11.91
CA PRO A 181 -4.40 2.96 -13.14
C PRO A 181 -5.39 4.13 -13.11
N ALA A 182 -6.09 4.32 -11.99
CA ALA A 182 -7.02 5.44 -11.83
C ALA A 182 -6.28 6.78 -11.81
N GLN A 183 -5.14 6.87 -11.12
CA GLN A 183 -4.32 8.07 -11.08
C GLN A 183 -3.77 8.46 -12.47
N ILE A 184 -3.31 7.48 -13.26
CA ILE A 184 -2.84 7.70 -14.62
C ILE A 184 -3.99 8.20 -15.53
N ARG A 185 -5.18 7.58 -15.43
CA ARG A 185 -6.35 8.05 -16.19
C ARG A 185 -6.71 9.49 -15.82
N ALA A 186 -6.80 9.80 -14.53
CA ALA A 186 -7.10 11.16 -14.07
C ALA A 186 -6.06 12.19 -14.55
N ALA A 187 -4.78 11.83 -14.55
CA ALA A 187 -3.73 12.68 -15.08
C ALA A 187 -3.90 12.93 -16.58
N ALA A 188 -4.18 11.90 -17.38
CA ALA A 188 -4.45 12.03 -18.81
C ALA A 188 -5.69 12.88 -19.09
N GLU A 189 -6.78 12.67 -18.36
CA GLU A 189 -8.02 13.44 -18.45
C GLU A 189 -7.81 14.93 -18.08
N SER A 190 -6.87 15.21 -17.18
CA SER A 190 -6.49 16.60 -16.82
C SER A 190 -5.56 17.27 -17.84
N GLY A 191 -5.22 16.57 -18.94
CA GLY A 191 -4.40 17.10 -20.02
C GLY A 191 -2.90 16.83 -19.91
N ALA A 192 -2.47 15.95 -18.99
CA ALA A 192 -1.07 15.54 -18.93
C ALA A 192 -0.68 14.76 -20.21
N THR A 193 0.37 15.22 -20.88
CA THR A 193 0.87 14.63 -22.14
C THR A 193 2.14 13.81 -21.95
N TRP A 194 2.75 13.89 -20.77
CA TRP A 194 3.96 13.16 -20.41
C TRP A 194 4.03 12.92 -18.89
N ILE A 195 4.79 11.92 -18.50
CA ILE A 195 5.02 11.52 -17.11
C ILE A 195 6.51 11.58 -16.84
N VAL A 196 6.89 12.16 -15.70
CA VAL A 196 8.26 12.11 -15.19
C VAL A 196 8.31 11.10 -14.08
N ASP A 197 9.14 10.08 -14.24
CA ASP A 197 9.50 9.18 -13.16
C ASP A 197 10.64 9.82 -12.36
N MET A 198 10.37 10.10 -11.09
CA MET A 198 11.37 10.69 -10.17
C MET A 198 12.23 9.62 -9.50
N GLY A 199 12.11 8.38 -9.95
CA GLY A 199 12.91 7.23 -9.53
C GLY A 199 12.53 6.66 -8.16
N PRO A 200 13.21 5.57 -7.75
CA PRO A 200 13.26 5.16 -6.36
C PRO A 200 14.22 6.04 -5.59
#